data_023721b58c61c6844277fbd72737d4e0
#
_entry.id   023721b58c61c6844277fbd72737d4e0
#
_cell.length_a   1.000
_cell.length_b   1.000
_cell.length_c   1.000
_cell.angle_alpha   90.00
_cell.angle_beta   90.00
_cell.angle_gamma   90.00
#
_symmetry.space_group_name_H-M   'P 1'
#
loop_
_entity.id
_entity.type
_entity.pdbx_description
1 polymer ?
#
loop_
_entity_poly.entity_id
_entity_poly.type
_entity_poly.pdbx_seq_one_letter_code
_entity_poly.pdbx_strand_id
1 'polypeptide(L)'
;MLIRGVHTAAWFSIESCVGYLLWAGATGRSDRRAGVAAAVVAGECLVFAADGFRCPLTGLAERAGATSGSVTDIYLPAWFARNLPAIHVPLLVLIGWFHRRTLHRRRVQRREASGPAIQRGRRGAPALAAP
;
A
#
# COMPACT_ATOMS: atom_id res chain seq x y z
N MET A 1 13.84 -27.77 0.87
CA MET A 1 12.97 -27.30 -0.21
C MET A 1 11.70 -26.60 0.27
N LEU A 2 11.03 -27.09 1.31
CA LEU A 2 9.77 -26.50 1.81
C LEU A 2 9.90 -25.03 2.24
N ILE A 3 10.93 -24.67 3.02
CA ILE A 3 11.14 -23.32 3.55
C ILE A 3 11.33 -22.30 2.42
N ARG A 4 12.08 -22.64 1.37
CA ARG A 4 12.24 -21.79 0.18
C ARG A 4 10.92 -21.56 -0.53
N GLY A 5 10.10 -22.61 -0.69
CA GLY A 5 8.78 -22.49 -1.31
C GLY A 5 7.86 -21.57 -0.52
N VAL A 6 7.81 -21.73 0.80
CA VAL A 6 6.99 -20.87 1.69
C VAL A 6 7.47 -19.42 1.63
N HIS A 7 8.78 -19.18 1.69
CA HIS A 7 9.34 -17.83 1.63
C HIS A 7 9.05 -17.16 0.29
N THR A 8 9.22 -17.88 -0.81
CA THR A 8 8.90 -17.39 -2.15
C THR A 8 7.41 -17.08 -2.29
N ALA A 9 6.53 -17.95 -1.79
CA ALA A 9 5.08 -17.71 -1.81
C ALA A 9 4.67 -16.50 -0.97
N ALA A 10 5.23 -16.34 0.22
CA ALA A 10 5.00 -15.17 1.07
C ALA A 10 5.44 -13.88 0.36
N TRP A 11 6.63 -13.89 -0.24
CA TRP A 11 7.14 -12.76 -1.00
C TRP A 11 6.22 -12.37 -2.16
N PHE A 12 5.81 -13.33 -3.02
CA PHE A 12 4.89 -13.07 -4.11
C PHE A 12 3.52 -12.53 -3.64
N SER A 13 3.06 -12.98 -2.48
CA SER A 13 1.80 -12.50 -1.89
C SER A 13 1.92 -11.01 -1.51
N ILE A 14 3.04 -10.62 -0.90
CA ILE A 14 3.31 -9.24 -0.50
C ILE A 14 3.49 -8.35 -1.75
N GLU A 15 4.25 -8.81 -2.75
CA GLU A 15 4.44 -8.10 -4.01
C GLU A 15 3.12 -7.90 -4.76
N SER A 16 2.24 -8.88 -4.72
CA SER A 16 0.89 -8.76 -5.29
C SER A 16 0.07 -7.67 -4.58
N CYS A 17 0.20 -7.56 -3.25
CA CYS A 17 -0.43 -6.48 -2.48
C CYS A 17 0.16 -5.12 -2.85
N VAL A 18 1.48 -5.01 -3.00
CA VAL A 18 2.18 -3.78 -3.42
C VAL A 18 1.73 -3.35 -4.82
N GLY A 19 1.71 -4.29 -5.77
CA GLY A 19 1.23 -4.05 -7.14
C GLY A 19 -0.24 -3.61 -7.17
N TYR A 20 -1.09 -4.26 -6.38
CA TYR A 20 -2.50 -3.87 -6.25
C TYR A 20 -2.66 -2.47 -5.66
N LEU A 21 -1.90 -2.12 -4.61
CA LEU A 21 -1.92 -0.80 -4.00
C LEU A 21 -1.49 0.30 -4.97
N LEU A 22 -0.45 0.04 -5.76
CA LEU A 22 0.01 0.97 -6.79
C LEU A 22 -1.09 1.21 -7.83
N TRP A 23 -1.68 0.14 -8.36
CA TRP A 23 -2.78 0.22 -9.33
C TRP A 23 -4.01 0.93 -8.74
N ALA A 24 -4.43 0.56 -7.52
CA ALA A 24 -5.57 1.17 -6.84
C ALA A 24 -5.33 2.67 -6.57
N GLY A 25 -4.13 3.02 -6.15
CA GLY A 25 -3.73 4.41 -5.93
C GLY A 25 -3.73 5.23 -7.21
N ALA A 26 -3.15 4.70 -8.30
CA ALA A 26 -3.09 5.35 -9.61
C ALA A 26 -4.49 5.56 -10.22
N THR A 27 -5.40 4.60 -10.04
CA THR A 27 -6.79 4.66 -10.53
C THR A 27 -7.74 5.40 -9.58
N GLY A 28 -7.26 5.90 -8.45
CA GLY A 28 -8.07 6.59 -7.45
C GLY A 28 -9.04 5.68 -6.67
N ARG A 29 -8.81 4.37 -6.69
CA ARG A 29 -9.59 3.36 -5.97
C ARG A 29 -9.00 3.14 -4.58
N SER A 30 -9.51 3.84 -3.57
CA SER A 30 -9.21 3.58 -2.16
C SER A 30 -10.44 2.94 -1.52
N ASP A 31 -10.56 1.63 -1.68
CA ASP A 31 -11.63 0.80 -1.16
C ASP A 31 -11.15 -0.06 0.04
N ARG A 32 -12.04 -0.89 0.56
CA ARG A 32 -11.71 -1.80 1.67
C ARG A 32 -10.58 -2.78 1.31
N ARG A 33 -10.51 -3.22 0.05
CA ARG A 33 -9.46 -4.16 -0.42
C ARG A 33 -8.09 -3.49 -0.39
N ALA A 34 -8.02 -2.21 -0.82
CA ALA A 34 -6.79 -1.42 -0.70
C ALA A 34 -6.39 -1.23 0.78
N GLY A 35 -7.36 -1.07 1.68
CA GLY A 35 -7.10 -1.02 3.13
C GLY A 35 -6.51 -2.32 3.66
N VAL A 36 -7.03 -3.47 3.26
CA VAL A 36 -6.50 -4.80 3.65
C VAL A 36 -5.09 -5.00 3.09
N ALA A 37 -4.87 -4.73 1.81
CA ALA A 37 -3.54 -4.84 1.19
C ALA A 37 -2.52 -3.92 1.88
N ALA A 38 -2.92 -2.70 2.23
CA ALA A 38 -2.06 -1.77 2.97
C ALA A 38 -1.72 -2.29 4.37
N ALA A 39 -2.68 -2.90 5.07
CA ALA A 39 -2.43 -3.49 6.39
C ALA A 39 -1.46 -4.67 6.31
N VAL A 40 -1.56 -5.53 5.29
CA VAL A 40 -0.62 -6.64 5.05
C VAL A 40 0.79 -6.11 4.79
N VAL A 41 0.94 -5.16 3.88
CA VAL A 41 2.26 -4.57 3.56
C VAL A 41 2.86 -3.84 4.77
N ALA A 42 2.04 -3.07 5.51
CA ALA A 42 2.50 -2.40 6.73
C ALA A 42 2.92 -3.38 7.82
N GLY A 43 2.17 -4.47 8.00
CA GLY A 43 2.51 -5.55 8.93
C GLY A 43 3.86 -6.18 8.59
N GLU A 44 4.10 -6.50 7.33
CA GLU A 44 5.40 -7.02 6.88
C GLU A 44 6.54 -6.03 7.09
N CYS A 45 6.33 -4.75 6.78
CA CYS A 45 7.33 -3.70 7.03
C CYS A 45 7.68 -3.59 8.52
N LEU A 46 6.68 -3.72 9.41
CA LEU A 46 6.90 -3.70 10.87
C LEU A 46 7.68 -4.93 11.34
N VAL A 47 7.32 -6.13 10.87
CA VAL A 47 8.02 -7.37 11.19
C VAL A 47 9.46 -7.29 10.71
N PHE A 48 9.70 -6.85 9.48
CA PHE A 48 11.03 -6.66 8.90
C PHE A 48 11.87 -5.65 9.68
N ALA A 49 11.28 -4.52 10.09
CA ALA A 49 11.96 -3.52 10.90
C ALA A 49 12.27 -4.02 12.32
N ALA A 50 11.35 -4.75 12.93
CA ALA A 50 11.52 -5.32 14.27
C ALA A 50 12.62 -6.39 14.33
N ASP A 51 12.84 -7.12 13.23
CA ASP A 51 13.90 -8.15 13.12
C ASP A 51 15.24 -7.58 12.57
N GLY A 52 15.47 -6.30 12.74
CA GLY A 52 16.72 -5.64 12.33
C GLY A 52 16.93 -5.60 10.83
N PHE A 53 15.85 -5.39 10.06
CA PHE A 53 15.84 -5.38 8.60
C PHE A 53 16.22 -6.72 7.96
N ARG A 54 15.91 -7.82 8.65
CA ARG A 54 16.03 -9.19 8.16
C ARG A 54 14.67 -9.86 8.13
N CYS A 55 14.46 -10.75 7.16
CA CYS A 55 13.24 -11.53 7.13
C CYS A 55 13.32 -12.63 8.22
N PRO A 56 12.31 -12.78 9.10
CA PRO A 56 12.31 -13.82 10.14
C PRO A 56 12.44 -15.23 9.57
N LEU A 57 11.91 -15.48 8.37
CA LEU A 57 12.02 -16.75 7.66
C LEU A 57 13.46 -17.09 7.30
N THR A 58 14.33 -16.10 7.08
CA THR A 58 15.75 -16.31 6.85
C THR A 58 16.42 -16.92 8.08
N GLY A 59 16.15 -16.37 9.28
CA GLY A 59 16.68 -16.92 10.53
C GLY A 59 16.17 -18.34 10.81
N LEU A 60 14.95 -18.65 10.42
CA LEU A 60 14.40 -20.00 10.52
C LEU A 60 15.08 -20.98 9.54
N ALA A 61 15.34 -20.53 8.31
CA ALA A 61 16.04 -21.31 7.30
C ALA A 61 17.49 -21.61 7.72
N GLU A 62 18.20 -20.64 8.30
CA GLU A 62 19.55 -20.81 8.85
C GLU A 62 19.57 -21.83 9.97
N ARG A 63 18.61 -21.80 10.90
CA ARG A 63 18.46 -22.82 11.97
C ARG A 63 18.16 -24.21 11.43
N ALA A 64 17.54 -24.31 10.26
CA ALA A 64 17.24 -25.56 9.57
C ALA A 64 18.40 -26.04 8.68
N GLY A 65 19.60 -25.45 8.79
CA GLY A 65 20.82 -25.88 8.09
C GLY A 65 21.01 -25.24 6.68
N ALA A 66 20.29 -24.17 6.38
CA ALA A 66 20.59 -23.39 5.19
C ALA A 66 21.89 -22.60 5.38
N THR A 67 22.74 -22.57 4.35
CA THR A 67 23.98 -21.76 4.37
C THR A 67 23.61 -20.29 4.55
N SER A 68 24.28 -19.61 5.48
CA SER A 68 24.06 -18.23 5.85
C SER A 68 24.10 -17.29 4.63
N GLY A 69 23.03 -16.55 4.44
CA GLY A 69 22.93 -15.54 3.39
C GLY A 69 21.53 -15.47 2.81
N SER A 70 20.77 -14.52 3.26
CA SER A 70 19.34 -14.26 2.95
C SER A 70 18.96 -14.29 1.47
N VAL A 71 19.94 -14.15 0.58
CA VAL A 71 19.73 -14.01 -0.86
C VAL A 71 19.49 -15.34 -1.57
N THR A 72 19.90 -16.45 -0.95
CA THR A 72 19.79 -17.80 -1.55
C THR A 72 18.49 -18.51 -1.21
N ASP A 73 17.68 -17.94 -0.30
CA ASP A 73 16.47 -18.58 0.21
C ASP A 73 15.22 -18.26 -0.63
N ILE A 74 15.34 -17.38 -1.61
CA ILE A 74 14.28 -17.02 -2.54
C ILE A 74 14.76 -17.32 -3.98
N TYR A 75 13.87 -17.79 -4.83
CA TYR A 75 14.17 -18.02 -6.25
C TYR A 75 14.25 -16.69 -7.07
N LEU A 76 15.06 -15.74 -6.59
CA LEU A 76 15.26 -14.45 -7.22
C LEU A 76 16.75 -14.21 -7.52
N PRO A 77 17.07 -13.43 -8.58
CA PRO A 77 18.44 -13.03 -8.84
C PRO A 77 19.06 -12.27 -7.67
N ALA A 78 20.28 -12.61 -7.31
CA ALA A 78 20.96 -12.06 -6.12
C ALA A 78 21.09 -10.53 -6.13
N TRP A 79 21.22 -9.91 -7.32
CA TRP A 79 21.28 -8.46 -7.46
C TRP A 79 19.94 -7.80 -7.09
N PHE A 80 18.81 -8.42 -7.48
CA PHE A 80 17.48 -7.91 -7.18
C PHE A 80 17.19 -8.00 -5.70
N ALA A 81 17.46 -9.15 -5.08
CA ALA A 81 17.25 -9.34 -3.65
C ALA A 81 18.07 -8.34 -2.80
N ARG A 82 19.30 -8.01 -3.20
CA ARG A 82 20.12 -7.00 -2.51
C ARG A 82 19.57 -5.58 -2.65
N ASN A 83 18.88 -5.27 -3.74
CA ASN A 83 18.35 -3.93 -4.01
C ASN A 83 16.86 -3.79 -3.63
N LEU A 84 16.23 -4.84 -3.07
CA LEU A 84 14.83 -4.79 -2.65
C LEU A 84 14.47 -3.55 -1.82
N PRO A 85 15.22 -3.16 -0.77
CA PRO A 85 14.89 -1.97 0.01
C PRO A 85 14.97 -0.69 -0.83
N ALA A 86 15.98 -0.57 -1.70
CA ALA A 86 16.16 0.59 -2.56
C ALA A 86 15.04 0.74 -3.61
N ILE A 87 14.44 -0.37 -4.03
CA ILE A 87 13.30 -0.41 -4.96
C ILE A 87 11.99 -0.14 -4.22
N HIS A 88 11.79 -0.77 -3.05
CA HIS A 88 10.51 -0.73 -2.35
C HIS A 88 10.26 0.59 -1.61
N VAL A 89 11.28 1.22 -1.04
CA VAL A 89 11.12 2.50 -0.33
C VAL A 89 10.49 3.57 -1.24
N PRO A 90 11.03 3.90 -2.42
CA PRO A 90 10.41 4.88 -3.31
C PRO A 90 9.04 4.43 -3.80
N LEU A 91 8.82 3.13 -4.02
CA LEU A 91 7.54 2.58 -4.44
C LEU A 91 6.46 2.77 -3.36
N LEU A 92 6.77 2.48 -2.09
CA LEU A 92 5.86 2.69 -0.97
C LEU A 92 5.55 4.17 -0.74
N VAL A 93 6.54 5.06 -0.91
CA VAL A 93 6.33 6.52 -0.86
C VAL A 93 5.37 6.96 -1.96
N LEU A 94 5.54 6.46 -3.18
CA LEU A 94 4.66 6.76 -4.32
C LEU A 94 3.23 6.26 -4.07
N ILE A 95 3.06 5.04 -3.57
CA ILE A 95 1.77 4.47 -3.19
C ILE A 95 1.09 5.36 -2.14
N GLY A 96 1.81 5.71 -1.07
CA GLY A 96 1.31 6.59 0.00
C GLY A 96 0.86 7.95 -0.54
N TRP A 97 1.63 8.53 -1.47
CA TRP A 97 1.28 9.79 -2.11
C TRP A 97 -0.01 9.70 -2.95
N PHE A 98 -0.16 8.66 -3.77
CA PHE A 98 -1.39 8.44 -4.56
C PHE A 98 -2.63 8.28 -3.68
N HIS A 99 -2.54 7.45 -2.64
CA HIS A 99 -3.66 7.23 -1.74
C HIS A 99 -4.00 8.49 -0.93
N ARG A 100 -3.00 9.21 -0.43
CA ARG A 100 -3.21 10.50 0.26
C ARG A 100 -3.90 11.51 -0.65
N ARG A 101 -3.47 11.63 -1.91
CA ARG A 101 -4.09 12.52 -2.90
C ARG A 101 -5.55 12.15 -3.15
N THR A 102 -5.84 10.86 -3.31
CA THR A 102 -7.20 10.36 -3.52
C THR A 102 -8.11 10.64 -2.32
N LEU A 103 -7.63 10.37 -1.11
CA LEU A 103 -8.39 10.63 0.11
C LEU A 103 -8.63 12.13 0.33
N HIS A 104 -7.63 12.96 0.05
CA HIS A 104 -7.78 14.42 0.14
C HIS A 104 -8.87 14.94 -0.81
N ARG A 105 -8.83 14.52 -2.08
CA ARG A 105 -9.86 14.88 -3.07
C ARG A 105 -11.26 14.47 -2.64
N ARG A 106 -11.43 13.25 -2.12
CA ARG A 106 -12.72 12.76 -1.62
C ARG A 106 -13.22 13.55 -0.42
N ARG A 107 -12.32 13.98 0.48
CA ARG A 107 -12.68 14.83 1.63
C ARG A 107 -13.16 16.21 1.20
N VAL A 108 -12.50 16.84 0.24
CA VAL A 108 -12.90 18.14 -0.31
C VAL A 108 -14.28 18.02 -0.95
N GLN A 109 -14.50 17.06 -1.84
CA GLN A 109 -15.80 16.83 -2.50
C GLN A 109 -16.93 16.58 -1.50
N ARG A 110 -16.67 15.79 -0.43
CA ARG A 110 -17.67 15.57 0.64
C ARG A 110 -18.01 16.85 1.39
N ARG A 111 -17.03 17.72 1.65
CA ARG A 111 -17.25 19.00 2.32
C ARG A 111 -18.09 19.94 1.45
N GLU A 112 -17.82 19.99 0.14
CA GLU A 112 -18.59 20.78 -0.81
C GLU A 112 -20.04 20.27 -0.94
N ALA A 113 -20.24 18.95 -0.95
CA ALA A 113 -21.56 18.34 -0.99
C ALA A 113 -22.35 18.54 0.31
N SER A 114 -21.67 18.68 1.46
CA SER A 114 -22.28 18.90 2.80
C SER A 114 -22.38 20.39 3.15
N GLY A 115 -21.95 21.29 2.25
CA GLY A 115 -22.08 22.74 2.45
C GLY A 115 -23.55 23.15 2.60
N PRO A 116 -23.85 24.20 3.41
CA PRO A 116 -25.20 24.52 3.85
C PRO A 116 -26.15 24.72 2.68
N ALA A 117 -27.26 23.96 2.69
CA ALA A 117 -28.37 24.04 1.74
C ALA A 117 -28.98 25.47 1.62
N ILE A 118 -28.64 26.35 2.53
CA ILE A 118 -29.09 27.74 2.63
C ILE A 118 -28.72 28.57 1.39
N GLN A 119 -27.60 28.27 0.71
CA GLN A 119 -27.19 29.02 -0.48
C GLN A 119 -27.90 28.59 -1.78
N ARG A 120 -28.43 27.35 -1.82
CA ARG A 120 -29.17 26.88 -3.03
C ARG A 120 -30.58 27.43 -3.08
N GLY A 121 -31.23 27.69 -1.95
CA GLY A 121 -32.58 28.29 -1.89
C GLY A 121 -32.63 29.77 -2.32
N ARG A 122 -31.53 30.47 -2.15
CA ARG A 122 -31.49 31.92 -2.49
C ARG A 122 -31.29 32.22 -4.00
N ARG A 123 -30.79 31.25 -4.76
CA ARG A 123 -30.60 31.42 -6.23
C ARG A 123 -31.82 31.04 -7.06
N GLY A 124 -32.85 30.48 -6.47
CA GLY A 124 -34.06 30.01 -7.13
C GLY A 124 -35.33 30.82 -6.81
N ALA A 125 -35.25 31.87 -6.01
CA ALA A 125 -36.40 32.72 -5.78
C ALA A 125 -36.61 33.60 -7.02
N PRO A 126 -37.74 33.45 -7.78
CA PRO A 126 -38.08 34.38 -8.83
C PRO A 126 -38.28 35.74 -8.19
N ALA A 127 -37.66 36.78 -8.79
CA ALA A 127 -37.95 38.16 -8.44
C ALA A 127 -39.46 38.39 -8.69
N LEU A 128 -40.23 38.43 -7.62
CA LEU A 128 -41.61 38.90 -7.70
C LEU A 128 -41.56 40.35 -8.24
N ALA A 129 -41.97 40.51 -9.48
CA ALA A 129 -42.19 41.82 -10.06
C ALA A 129 -43.22 42.56 -9.19
N ALA A 130 -42.81 43.66 -8.64
CA ALA A 130 -43.73 44.61 -8.01
C ALA A 130 -44.49 45.43 -9.09
N PRO A 131 -45.74 45.75 -8.85
CA PRO A 131 -46.60 46.49 -9.79
C PRO A 131 -46.17 47.95 -10.01
#